data_fdc88bc4142524e19ee2699c266aeaf0
#
_entry.id   fdc88bc4142524e19ee2699c266aeaf0
#
_cell.length_a   1.000
_cell.length_b   1.000
_cell.length_c   1.000
_cell.angle_alpha   90.00
_cell.angle_beta   90.00
_cell.angle_gamma   90.00
#
_symmetry.space_group_name_H-M   'P 1'
#
loop_
_entity.id
_entity.type
_entity.pdbx_description
1 polymer ?
#
loop_
_entity_poly.entity_id
_entity_poly.type
_entity_poly.pdbx_seq_one_letter_code
_entity_poly.pdbx_strand_id
1 'polypeptide(L)' 'MPEGESLRRAVAWLAGQPERNPAMIERAAQQFDLSPLEAAVLYRYFSVELGVLSSFKQ' A
#
# COMPACT_ATOMS: atom_id res chain seq x y z
N MET A 1 -16.45 4.16 -14.46
CA MET A 1 -16.02 3.72 -13.18
C MET A 1 -14.57 3.97 -12.95
N PRO A 2 -14.27 4.76 -12.00
CA PRO A 2 -12.87 5.12 -11.79
C PRO A 2 -12.11 3.98 -11.18
N GLU A 3 -11.24 3.42 -11.97
CA GLU A 3 -10.39 2.42 -11.47
C GLU A 3 -9.35 3.07 -10.63
N GLY A 4 -9.02 2.51 -9.55
CA GLY A 4 -8.01 3.07 -8.71
C GLY A 4 -8.55 4.00 -7.65
N GLU A 5 -9.86 4.19 -7.60
CA GLU A 5 -10.41 5.00 -6.55
C GLU A 5 -10.19 4.34 -5.20
N SER A 6 -10.38 3.03 -5.13
CA SER A 6 -10.14 2.31 -3.90
C SER A 6 -8.66 2.39 -3.53
N LEU A 7 -7.81 2.30 -4.54
CA LEU A 7 -6.38 2.40 -4.29
C LEU A 7 -6.04 3.78 -3.74
N ARG A 8 -6.63 4.82 -4.28
CA ARG A 8 -6.39 6.16 -3.80
C ARG A 8 -6.81 6.31 -2.35
N ARG A 9 -7.96 5.76 -2.02
CA ARG A 9 -8.44 5.83 -0.65
C ARG A 9 -7.53 5.07 0.28
N ALA A 10 -7.04 3.93 -0.17
CA ALA A 10 -6.13 3.15 0.66
C ALA A 10 -4.84 3.91 0.91
N VAL A 11 -4.33 4.57 -0.13
CA VAL A 11 -3.12 5.36 0.02
C VAL A 11 -3.34 6.49 1.02
N ALA A 12 -4.46 7.18 0.90
CA ALA A 12 -4.74 8.28 1.80
C ALA A 12 -4.89 7.79 3.23
N TRP A 13 -5.52 6.64 3.40
CA TRP A 13 -5.71 6.08 4.72
C TRP A 13 -4.36 5.74 5.36
N LEU A 14 -3.50 5.10 4.57
CA LEU A 14 -2.18 4.72 5.07
C LEU A 14 -1.34 5.94 5.39
N ALA A 15 -1.45 6.97 4.57
CA ALA A 15 -0.68 8.16 4.79
C ALA A 15 -1.02 8.82 6.12
N GLY A 16 -2.24 8.58 6.60
CA GLY A 16 -2.65 9.16 7.88
C GLY A 16 -2.30 8.32 9.07
N GLN A 17 -1.72 7.14 8.87
CA GLN A 17 -1.39 6.29 9.99
C GLN A 17 -0.06 6.68 10.60
N PRO A 18 0.09 6.51 11.91
CA PRO A 18 1.35 6.84 12.57
C PRO A 18 2.47 5.90 12.15
N GLU A 19 2.13 4.70 11.78
CA GLU A 19 3.12 3.75 11.32
C GLU A 19 2.66 3.12 10.03
N ARG A 20 3.60 2.82 9.17
CA ARG A 20 3.30 2.12 7.94
C ARG A 20 4.23 0.94 7.83
N ASN A 21 3.69 -0.24 7.99
CA ASN A 21 4.47 -1.45 7.85
C ASN A 21 3.68 -2.41 6.98
N PRO A 22 4.26 -3.55 6.60
CA PRO A 22 3.58 -4.48 5.68
C PRO A 22 2.21 -4.92 6.19
N ALA A 23 2.07 -5.10 7.48
CA ALA A 23 0.79 -5.52 8.03
C ALA A 23 -0.27 -4.45 7.80
N MET A 24 0.10 -3.19 7.94
CA MET A 24 -0.83 -2.10 7.71
C MET A 24 -1.22 -2.01 6.25
N ILE A 25 -0.26 -2.26 5.37
CA ILE A 25 -0.55 -2.23 3.94
C ILE A 25 -1.54 -3.31 3.59
N GLU A 26 -1.34 -4.48 4.16
CA GLU A 26 -2.24 -5.58 3.88
C GLU A 26 -3.63 -5.28 4.44
N ARG A 27 -3.68 -4.67 5.60
CA ARG A 27 -4.96 -4.31 6.19
C ARG A 27 -5.69 -3.31 5.30
N ALA A 28 -4.97 -2.35 4.74
CA ALA A 28 -5.59 -1.38 3.86
C ALA A 28 -6.14 -2.07 2.61
N ALA A 29 -5.38 -3.02 2.07
CA ALA A 29 -5.83 -3.73 0.89
C ALA A 29 -7.12 -4.47 1.16
N GLN A 30 -7.25 -5.06 2.34
CA GLN A 30 -8.46 -5.78 2.67
C GLN A 30 -9.60 -4.82 2.99
N GLN A 31 -9.30 -3.77 3.70
CA GLN A 31 -10.33 -2.83 4.11
C GLN A 31 -10.97 -2.14 2.91
N PHE A 32 -10.18 -1.82 1.91
CA PHE A 32 -10.69 -1.15 0.73
C PHE A 32 -10.92 -2.11 -0.43
N ASP A 33 -10.82 -3.41 -0.14
CA ASP A 33 -11.15 -4.44 -1.14
C ASP A 33 -10.36 -4.25 -2.43
N LEU A 34 -9.08 -4.08 -2.31
CA LEU A 34 -8.24 -3.88 -3.47
C LEU A 34 -8.04 -5.18 -4.22
N SER A 35 -7.94 -5.09 -5.54
CA SER A 35 -7.64 -6.25 -6.33
C SER A 35 -6.18 -6.62 -6.12
N PRO A 36 -5.78 -7.83 -6.52
CA PRO A 36 -4.39 -8.24 -6.35
C PRO A 36 -3.41 -7.27 -6.99
N LEU A 37 -3.78 -6.73 -8.14
CA LEU A 37 -2.93 -5.79 -8.83
C LEU A 37 -2.80 -4.49 -8.03
N GLU A 38 -3.92 -4.01 -7.53
CA GLU A 38 -3.91 -2.78 -6.75
C GLU A 38 -3.14 -2.97 -5.46
N ALA A 39 -3.27 -4.13 -4.86
CA ALA A 39 -2.54 -4.39 -3.63
C ALA A 39 -1.03 -4.40 -3.91
N ALA A 40 -0.66 -4.96 -5.05
CA ALA A 40 0.75 -4.99 -5.41
C ALA A 40 1.29 -3.58 -5.61
N VAL A 41 0.50 -2.73 -6.24
CA VAL A 41 0.90 -1.34 -6.44
C VAL A 41 1.06 -0.64 -5.10
N LEU A 42 0.14 -0.91 -4.19
CA LEU A 42 0.19 -0.30 -2.87
C LEU A 42 1.46 -0.73 -2.14
N TYR A 43 1.79 -2.01 -2.23
CA TYR A 43 2.99 -2.51 -1.61
C TYR A 43 4.23 -1.84 -2.19
N ARG A 44 4.29 -1.72 -3.50
CA ARG A 44 5.43 -1.08 -4.14
C ARG A 44 5.58 0.36 -3.69
N TYR A 45 4.47 1.06 -3.65
CA TYR A 45 4.47 2.46 -3.31
C TYR A 45 5.06 2.68 -1.92
N PHE A 46 4.58 1.92 -0.96
CA PHE A 46 5.03 2.11 0.41
C PHE A 46 6.32 1.37 0.73
N SER A 47 6.68 0.38 -0.06
CA SER A 47 7.94 -0.30 0.14
C SER A 47 9.09 0.63 -0.12
N VAL A 48 8.97 1.46 -1.13
CA VAL A 48 9.99 2.42 -1.44
C VAL A 48 10.16 3.38 -0.28
N GLU A 49 9.03 3.85 0.26
CA GLU A 49 9.08 4.76 1.37
C GLU A 49 9.65 4.11 2.61
N LEU A 50 9.36 2.85 2.81
CA LEU A 50 9.86 2.14 3.97
C LEU A 50 11.29 1.69 3.82
N GLY A 51 11.84 1.76 2.63
CA GLY A 51 13.19 1.34 2.41
C GLY A 51 13.33 -0.16 2.29
N VAL A 52 12.22 -0.87 2.19
CA VAL A 52 12.28 -2.32 2.11
C VAL A 52 13.01 -2.78 0.89
N LEU A 53 12.80 -2.10 -0.22
CA LEU A 53 13.44 -2.49 -1.46
C LEU A 53 14.96 -2.37 -1.38
N SER A 54 15.42 -1.45 -0.59
CA SER A 54 16.85 -1.29 -0.44
C SER A 54 17.48 -2.54 0.10
N SER A 55 16.76 -3.27 0.89
CA SER A 55 17.31 -4.46 1.49
C SER A 55 17.63 -5.51 0.46
N PHE A 56 16.92 -5.48 -0.63
CA PHE A 56 17.15 -6.46 -1.65
C PHE A 56 18.37 -6.24 -2.45
N LYS A 57 18.88 -5.04 -2.40
CA LYS A 57 19.98 -4.76 -3.23
C LYS A 57 21.20 -5.46 -2.85
N GLN A 58 21.26 -5.99 -1.82
CA GLN A 58 22.46 -6.55 -1.34
C GLN A 58 23.16 -7.46 -2.12
#